data_59ccb25cce430d371928978c1b1f387c
#
_entry.id   59ccb25cce430d371928978c1b1f387c
#
_cell.length_a   1.000
_cell.length_b   1.000
_cell.length_c   1.000
_cell.angle_alpha   90.00
_cell.angle_beta   90.00
_cell.angle_gamma   90.00
#
_symmetry.space_group_name_H-M   'P 1'
#
loop_
_entity.id
_entity.type
_entity.pdbx_description
1 polymer ?
#
loop_
_entity_poly.entity_id
_entity_poly.type
_entity_poly.pdbx_seq_one_letter_code
_entity_poly.pdbx_strand_id
1 'polypeptide(L)'
;MPTLEWIGRDKVINHHQEVPFRVLERKYSFDESGQHKEDNGSNNMIIHGDNLEALKALLPRYEGQVKCIYIDPPYNTGNEGWVYNDNVNDPKIKKWLGEVVGKEGEDLTRHDKWLCMMYPRLRLLQKLLSDDGTIFISIDDNEQANLKLICDEIFGSSRFVAQIVWQKRTSPDARKRMSNGHEYILIYANDPDNLERCINLIGLDETDAGKYKNPDNDPKGPWVSVDFTAQGFRPNQMYEITTPGGRVIGPPEGRCWKNLRDVFEQYNSEGRLWFGSDGNGVPRQKNYLSEKEGKTVWTWWTNEEVGHTQEATQELAALLERKAFDYPKPVRLIQRIIQMATSPDSIVLDSFAGSGTTAHAVLKMNMADGGNRKFIGVEMMDYAETITAERVRRVIAGYNKGKKSIEGTGGNFSYYELGEPLMLDSDHLNENVGKDKIREYVWYTETRQPLPKTASNNDYLLGSLNNTAYYFFYEPHQMTILNYEFLSTIKEKAESYIIYADRCALSDAELMRFGITFKKIPRDITKL
;
A
#
# COMPACT_ATOMS: atom_id res chain seq x y z
N MET A 1 -13.43 18.06 -14.62
CA MET A 1 -12.06 17.54 -14.62
C MET A 1 -11.66 17.29 -16.06
N PRO A 2 -10.46 17.60 -16.53
CA PRO A 2 -10.04 17.19 -17.86
C PRO A 2 -10.02 15.67 -17.93
N THR A 3 -10.55 15.09 -18.99
CA THR A 3 -10.56 13.64 -19.25
C THR A 3 -9.45 13.34 -20.25
N LEU A 4 -8.63 12.35 -19.93
CA LEU A 4 -7.61 11.85 -20.85
C LEU A 4 -8.25 10.82 -21.80
N GLU A 5 -8.19 11.08 -23.10
CA GLU A 5 -8.64 10.14 -24.12
C GLU A 5 -7.43 9.50 -24.80
N TRP A 6 -7.48 8.17 -24.99
CA TRP A 6 -6.46 7.39 -25.68
C TRP A 6 -7.09 6.23 -26.43
N ILE A 7 -6.39 5.69 -27.42
CA ILE A 7 -6.86 4.54 -28.20
C ILE A 7 -6.90 3.30 -27.29
N GLY A 8 -8.03 2.59 -27.28
CA GLY A 8 -8.26 1.39 -26.47
C GLY A 8 -8.84 1.67 -25.08
N ARG A 9 -9.11 2.93 -24.70
CA ARG A 9 -9.68 3.29 -23.40
C ARG A 9 -11.01 2.57 -23.14
N ASP A 10 -11.91 2.54 -24.10
CA ASP A 10 -13.22 1.91 -24.01
C ASP A 10 -13.14 0.39 -23.73
N LYS A 11 -12.07 -0.27 -24.18
CA LYS A 11 -11.81 -1.69 -23.94
C LYS A 11 -11.30 -2.00 -22.55
N VAL A 12 -10.56 -1.06 -21.94
CA VAL A 12 -9.89 -1.33 -20.66
C VAL A 12 -10.57 -0.70 -19.45
N ILE A 13 -11.46 0.26 -19.63
CA ILE A 13 -12.12 0.99 -18.52
C ILE A 13 -12.86 0.06 -17.55
N ASN A 14 -13.49 -1.01 -18.05
CA ASN A 14 -14.19 -2.02 -17.28
C ASN A 14 -13.47 -3.38 -17.23
N HIS A 15 -12.36 -3.53 -17.91
CA HIS A 15 -11.66 -4.81 -18.04
C HIS A 15 -11.28 -5.44 -16.68
N HIS A 16 -11.00 -4.63 -15.65
CA HIS A 16 -10.76 -5.11 -14.29
C HIS A 16 -11.94 -5.91 -13.70
N GLN A 17 -13.16 -5.77 -14.24
CA GLN A 17 -14.35 -6.55 -13.84
C GLN A 17 -14.37 -7.92 -14.55
N GLU A 18 -13.89 -7.98 -15.79
CA GLU A 18 -13.90 -9.16 -16.65
C GLU A 18 -12.75 -10.14 -16.35
N VAL A 19 -11.67 -9.66 -15.75
CA VAL A 19 -10.54 -10.49 -15.33
C VAL A 19 -11.03 -11.64 -14.45
N PRO A 20 -10.68 -12.91 -14.75
CA PRO A 20 -11.15 -14.05 -13.97
C PRO A 20 -10.55 -14.03 -12.55
N PHE A 21 -11.35 -14.47 -11.57
CA PHE A 21 -10.82 -14.80 -10.26
C PHE A 21 -10.03 -16.10 -10.34
N ARG A 22 -8.73 -16.05 -10.04
CA ARG A 22 -7.88 -17.23 -9.94
C ARG A 22 -7.62 -17.57 -8.48
N VAL A 23 -7.36 -18.84 -8.20
CA VAL A 23 -6.88 -19.24 -6.89
C VAL A 23 -5.40 -18.91 -6.75
N LEU A 24 -4.98 -18.58 -5.52
CA LEU A 24 -3.57 -18.49 -5.18
C LEU A 24 -3.11 -19.85 -4.65
N GLU A 25 -2.20 -20.52 -5.38
CA GLU A 25 -1.63 -21.80 -5.02
C GLU A 25 -0.32 -21.58 -4.27
N ARG A 26 -0.30 -21.91 -2.97
CA ARG A 26 0.93 -21.90 -2.19
C ARG A 26 1.85 -23.02 -2.62
N LYS A 27 3.06 -22.70 -3.02
CA LYS A 27 4.09 -23.68 -3.41
C LYS A 27 4.96 -24.10 -2.24
N TYR A 28 5.34 -23.13 -1.38
CA TYR A 28 6.11 -23.36 -0.17
C TYR A 28 5.96 -22.17 0.79
N SER A 29 6.42 -22.38 2.01
CA SER A 29 6.68 -21.32 2.98
C SER A 29 8.17 -21.29 3.32
N PHE A 30 8.66 -20.14 3.80
CA PHE A 30 10.06 -19.95 4.20
C PHE A 30 10.13 -19.15 5.51
N ASP A 31 11.03 -19.54 6.40
CA ASP A 31 11.38 -18.84 7.63
C ASP A 31 12.87 -19.04 7.98
N GLU A 32 13.28 -18.68 9.17
CA GLU A 32 14.67 -18.81 9.64
C GLU A 32 15.18 -20.25 9.64
N SER A 33 14.28 -21.25 9.74
CA SER A 33 14.63 -22.67 9.69
C SER A 33 14.73 -23.23 8.27
N GLY A 34 14.34 -22.43 7.26
CA GLY A 34 14.46 -22.76 5.84
C GLY A 34 13.11 -22.86 5.12
N GLN A 35 13.10 -23.64 4.02
CA GLN A 35 11.92 -23.81 3.18
C GLN A 35 11.10 -25.03 3.60
N HIS A 36 9.77 -24.85 3.68
CA HIS A 36 8.79 -25.86 4.11
C HIS A 36 7.71 -26.04 3.05
N LYS A 37 7.24 -27.28 2.88
CA LYS A 37 6.04 -27.56 2.06
C LYS A 37 4.76 -27.20 2.81
N GLU A 38 4.75 -27.38 4.11
CA GLU A 38 3.63 -27.07 4.99
C GLU A 38 3.43 -25.56 5.11
N ASP A 39 2.21 -25.17 5.48
CA ASP A 39 1.90 -23.79 5.78
C ASP A 39 2.45 -23.41 7.16
N ASN A 40 3.35 -22.45 7.22
CA ASN A 40 3.87 -21.92 8.48
C ASN A 40 3.02 -20.77 9.04
N GLY A 41 1.83 -20.52 8.48
CA GLY A 41 0.92 -19.47 8.91
C GLY A 41 1.36 -18.05 8.52
N SER A 42 2.30 -17.91 7.58
CA SER A 42 2.76 -16.62 7.10
C SER A 42 1.65 -15.85 6.39
N ASN A 43 1.49 -14.58 6.77
CA ASN A 43 0.67 -13.62 6.03
C ASN A 43 1.50 -12.74 5.08
N ASN A 44 2.83 -12.94 5.01
CA ASN A 44 3.69 -12.35 4.01
C ASN A 44 3.65 -13.19 2.73
N MET A 45 3.47 -12.55 1.59
CA MET A 45 3.22 -13.23 0.33
C MET A 45 4.15 -12.72 -0.76
N ILE A 46 4.70 -13.66 -1.54
CA ILE A 46 5.28 -13.39 -2.86
C ILE A 46 4.46 -14.20 -3.86
N ILE A 47 3.89 -13.51 -4.84
CA ILE A 47 2.99 -14.11 -5.84
C ILE A 47 3.65 -13.98 -7.20
N HIS A 48 3.92 -15.10 -7.86
CA HIS A 48 4.40 -15.15 -9.23
C HIS A 48 3.22 -15.28 -10.20
N GLY A 49 3.10 -14.34 -11.11
CA GLY A 49 2.07 -14.33 -12.14
C GLY A 49 1.71 -12.94 -12.62
N ASP A 50 0.81 -12.85 -13.59
CA ASP A 50 0.31 -11.57 -14.09
C ASP A 50 -0.31 -10.76 -12.94
N ASN A 51 0.14 -9.52 -12.80
CA ASN A 51 -0.25 -8.69 -11.66
C ASN A 51 -1.74 -8.27 -11.71
N LEU A 52 -2.37 -8.18 -12.89
CA LEU A 52 -3.80 -7.89 -13.00
C LEU A 52 -4.64 -9.06 -12.47
N GLU A 53 -4.30 -10.31 -12.84
CA GLU A 53 -4.95 -11.51 -12.32
C GLU A 53 -4.66 -11.72 -10.82
N ALA A 54 -3.41 -11.47 -10.39
CA ALA A 54 -3.03 -11.57 -8.98
C ALA A 54 -3.78 -10.55 -8.11
N LEU A 55 -3.88 -9.28 -8.53
CA LEU A 55 -4.65 -8.26 -7.83
C LEU A 55 -6.13 -8.64 -7.72
N LYS A 56 -6.70 -9.22 -8.78
CA LYS A 56 -8.08 -9.74 -8.74
C LYS A 56 -8.22 -10.89 -7.74
N ALA A 57 -7.26 -11.83 -7.72
CA ALA A 57 -7.23 -12.95 -6.79
C ALA A 57 -7.08 -12.55 -5.32
N LEU A 58 -6.50 -11.38 -5.05
CA LEU A 58 -6.34 -10.83 -3.69
C LEU A 58 -7.64 -10.22 -3.12
N LEU A 59 -8.57 -9.76 -3.97
CA LEU A 59 -9.79 -9.07 -3.52
C LEU A 59 -10.58 -9.84 -2.45
N PRO A 60 -10.82 -11.17 -2.58
CA PRO A 60 -11.61 -11.90 -1.59
C PRO A 60 -11.11 -11.81 -0.15
N ARG A 61 -9.82 -11.52 0.03
CA ARG A 61 -9.19 -11.43 1.35
C ARG A 61 -8.82 -10.02 1.77
N TYR A 62 -8.53 -9.14 0.81
CA TYR A 62 -7.82 -7.88 1.07
C TYR A 62 -8.52 -6.64 0.53
N GLU A 63 -9.75 -6.75 -0.05
CA GLU A 63 -10.50 -5.55 -0.48
C GLU A 63 -10.68 -4.60 0.71
N GLY A 64 -10.24 -3.34 0.55
CA GLY A 64 -10.34 -2.32 1.58
C GLY A 64 -9.43 -2.51 2.81
N GLN A 65 -8.36 -3.34 2.73
CA GLN A 65 -7.52 -3.66 3.90
C GLN A 65 -6.05 -3.23 3.77
N VAL A 66 -5.61 -2.89 2.58
CA VAL A 66 -4.21 -2.53 2.34
C VAL A 66 -3.96 -1.10 2.76
N LYS A 67 -3.13 -0.91 3.77
CA LYS A 67 -2.81 0.41 4.33
C LYS A 67 -1.84 1.21 3.47
N CYS A 68 -0.85 0.55 2.90
CA CYS A 68 0.17 1.18 2.06
C CYS A 68 0.34 0.38 0.77
N ILE A 69 0.19 1.05 -0.36
CA ILE A 69 0.54 0.52 -1.67
C ILE A 69 1.75 1.30 -2.18
N TYR A 70 2.81 0.60 -2.55
CA TYR A 70 3.91 1.15 -3.31
C TYR A 70 4.03 0.39 -4.63
N ILE A 71 4.13 1.09 -5.74
CA ILE A 71 4.39 0.47 -7.04
C ILE A 71 5.44 1.25 -7.84
N ASP A 72 6.23 0.48 -8.58
CA ASP A 72 7.24 0.95 -9.52
C ASP A 72 6.95 0.38 -10.91
N PRO A 73 5.91 0.89 -11.62
CA PRO A 73 5.51 0.35 -12.91
C PRO A 73 6.56 0.67 -13.98
N PRO A 74 6.50 0.04 -15.18
CA PRO A 74 7.34 0.40 -16.31
C PRO A 74 7.24 1.88 -16.66
N TYR A 75 8.38 2.55 -16.90
CA TYR A 75 8.42 4.00 -17.18
C TYR A 75 8.21 4.35 -18.64
N ASN A 76 8.10 3.34 -19.51
CA ASN A 76 7.85 3.54 -20.94
C ASN A 76 8.90 4.43 -21.63
N THR A 77 10.18 4.25 -21.31
CA THR A 77 11.29 5.11 -21.81
C THR A 77 11.59 4.94 -23.30
N GLY A 78 11.01 3.92 -23.96
CA GLY A 78 11.23 3.62 -25.35
C GLY A 78 12.56 2.92 -25.66
N ASN A 79 13.31 2.51 -24.65
CA ASN A 79 14.55 1.73 -24.81
C ASN A 79 14.21 0.24 -24.93
N GLU A 80 14.07 -0.25 -26.16
CA GLU A 80 13.60 -1.61 -26.46
C GLU A 80 14.56 -2.75 -26.06
N GLY A 81 15.78 -2.43 -25.61
CA GLY A 81 16.82 -3.43 -25.25
C GLY A 81 16.84 -3.85 -23.78
N TRP A 82 15.96 -3.37 -22.96
CA TRP A 82 15.97 -3.60 -21.52
C TRP A 82 14.99 -4.70 -21.12
N VAL A 83 15.52 -5.77 -20.55
CA VAL A 83 14.76 -6.95 -20.12
C VAL A 83 13.85 -6.64 -18.92
N TYR A 84 14.06 -5.52 -18.27
CA TYR A 84 13.37 -5.11 -17.04
C TYR A 84 12.60 -3.80 -17.20
N ASN A 85 11.33 -3.86 -16.92
CA ASN A 85 10.41 -2.80 -16.51
C ASN A 85 10.04 -1.69 -17.50
N ASP A 86 10.72 -1.50 -18.63
CA ASP A 86 10.35 -0.44 -19.57
C ASP A 86 9.47 -0.91 -20.72
N ASN A 87 9.11 -2.20 -20.75
CA ASN A 87 8.63 -2.79 -21.98
C ASN A 87 7.15 -3.17 -21.91
N VAL A 88 6.28 -2.23 -22.29
CA VAL A 88 4.93 -2.52 -22.76
C VAL A 88 4.96 -3.47 -23.99
N ASN A 89 6.13 -3.71 -24.55
CA ASN A 89 6.43 -4.68 -25.61
C ASN A 89 6.78 -6.09 -25.11
N ASP A 90 6.71 -6.38 -23.81
CA ASP A 90 6.83 -7.74 -23.31
C ASP A 90 5.87 -8.67 -24.06
N PRO A 91 6.27 -9.88 -24.48
CA PRO A 91 5.42 -10.80 -25.21
C PRO A 91 4.10 -11.14 -24.50
N LYS A 92 4.09 -11.23 -23.15
CA LYS A 92 2.89 -11.47 -22.34
C LYS A 92 1.94 -10.26 -22.40
N ILE A 93 2.47 -9.04 -22.29
CA ILE A 93 1.67 -7.80 -22.39
C ILE A 93 1.20 -7.57 -23.83
N LYS A 94 2.03 -7.82 -24.85
CA LYS A 94 1.61 -7.76 -26.25
C LYS A 94 0.48 -8.73 -26.55
N LYS A 95 0.58 -9.96 -26.06
CA LYS A 95 -0.49 -10.96 -26.20
C LYS A 95 -1.76 -10.48 -25.55
N TRP A 96 -1.69 -10.02 -24.31
CA TRP A 96 -2.81 -9.46 -23.57
C TRP A 96 -3.45 -8.25 -24.28
N LEU A 97 -2.64 -7.28 -24.75
CA LEU A 97 -3.13 -6.14 -25.53
C LEU A 97 -3.84 -6.58 -26.81
N GLY A 98 -3.29 -7.57 -27.54
CA GLY A 98 -3.90 -8.13 -28.74
C GLY A 98 -5.24 -8.83 -28.44
N GLU A 99 -5.37 -9.50 -27.31
CA GLU A 99 -6.59 -10.15 -26.85
C GLU A 99 -7.65 -9.14 -26.39
N VAL A 100 -7.26 -8.11 -25.61
CA VAL A 100 -8.18 -7.16 -24.97
C VAL A 100 -8.54 -5.99 -25.90
N VAL A 101 -7.56 -5.41 -26.59
CA VAL A 101 -7.74 -4.23 -27.47
C VAL A 101 -8.03 -4.65 -28.91
N GLY A 102 -7.59 -5.85 -29.32
CA GLY A 102 -7.83 -6.39 -30.65
C GLY A 102 -7.04 -5.67 -31.75
N LYS A 103 -7.65 -5.53 -32.96
CA LYS A 103 -6.98 -4.95 -34.14
C LYS A 103 -6.53 -3.50 -33.95
N GLU A 104 -7.20 -2.73 -33.11
CA GLU A 104 -6.79 -1.37 -32.75
C GLU A 104 -5.43 -1.33 -32.04
N GLY A 105 -5.00 -2.47 -31.47
CA GLY A 105 -3.70 -2.63 -30.83
C GLY A 105 -2.48 -2.44 -31.76
N GLU A 106 -2.67 -2.57 -33.08
CA GLU A 106 -1.58 -2.34 -34.07
C GLU A 106 -1.27 -0.86 -34.26
N ASP A 107 -2.27 0.02 -34.08
CA ASP A 107 -2.14 1.48 -34.25
C ASP A 107 -1.81 2.23 -32.95
N LEU A 108 -1.72 1.50 -31.81
CA LEU A 108 -1.43 2.10 -30.51
C LEU A 108 -0.05 2.72 -30.46
N THR A 109 0.02 3.98 -30.00
CA THR A 109 1.29 4.57 -29.58
C THR A 109 1.80 3.88 -28.32
N ARG A 110 3.07 4.09 -27.96
CA ARG A 110 3.62 3.53 -26.72
C ARG A 110 2.86 4.04 -25.47
N HIS A 111 2.37 5.28 -25.50
CA HIS A 111 1.61 5.89 -24.40
C HIS A 111 0.22 5.26 -24.26
N ASP A 112 -0.48 5.01 -25.38
CA ASP A 112 -1.77 4.32 -25.37
C ASP A 112 -1.64 2.90 -24.77
N LYS A 113 -0.60 2.15 -25.19
CA LYS A 113 -0.32 0.81 -24.64
C LYS A 113 -0.08 0.85 -23.15
N TRP A 114 0.69 1.82 -22.68
CA TRP A 114 1.00 1.99 -21.26
C TRP A 114 -0.28 2.33 -20.46
N LEU A 115 -1.11 3.24 -20.96
CA LEU A 115 -2.38 3.61 -20.34
C LEU A 115 -3.34 2.41 -20.28
N CYS A 116 -3.46 1.64 -21.37
CA CYS A 116 -4.26 0.41 -21.39
C CYS A 116 -3.79 -0.61 -20.35
N MET A 117 -2.48 -0.78 -20.19
CA MET A 117 -1.89 -1.67 -19.20
C MET A 117 -2.14 -1.21 -17.77
N MET A 118 -1.95 0.09 -17.48
CA MET A 118 -2.01 0.63 -16.12
C MET A 118 -3.43 0.81 -15.60
N TYR A 119 -4.38 1.24 -16.44
CA TYR A 119 -5.72 1.62 -16.00
C TYR A 119 -6.45 0.52 -15.20
N PRO A 120 -6.60 -0.72 -15.70
CA PRO A 120 -7.29 -1.78 -14.96
C PRO A 120 -6.56 -2.19 -13.68
N ARG A 121 -5.23 -2.10 -13.64
CA ARG A 121 -4.41 -2.38 -12.47
C ARG A 121 -4.63 -1.34 -11.37
N LEU A 122 -4.63 -0.06 -11.71
CA LEU A 122 -4.92 1.02 -10.77
C LEU A 122 -6.34 0.93 -10.21
N ARG A 123 -7.32 0.49 -11.01
CA ARG A 123 -8.69 0.23 -10.54
C ARG A 123 -8.74 -0.87 -9.47
N LEU A 124 -7.98 -1.95 -9.64
CA LEU A 124 -7.90 -3.02 -8.63
C LEU A 124 -7.12 -2.57 -7.38
N LEU A 125 -6.03 -1.83 -7.56
CA LEU A 125 -5.28 -1.25 -6.44
C LEU A 125 -6.14 -0.30 -5.61
N GLN A 126 -6.99 0.52 -6.24
CA GLN A 126 -7.95 1.38 -5.56
C GLN A 126 -8.91 0.56 -4.66
N LYS A 127 -9.40 -0.59 -5.15
CA LYS A 127 -10.29 -1.47 -4.37
C LYS A 127 -9.61 -2.13 -3.17
N LEU A 128 -8.32 -2.44 -3.29
CA LEU A 128 -7.54 -3.06 -2.21
C LEU A 128 -7.18 -2.06 -1.12
N LEU A 129 -7.09 -0.76 -1.45
CA LEU A 129 -6.66 0.29 -0.53
C LEU A 129 -7.70 0.51 0.57
N SER A 130 -7.26 0.51 1.84
CA SER A 130 -8.13 0.80 3.00
C SER A 130 -8.65 2.24 3.01
N ASP A 131 -9.68 2.52 3.80
CA ASP A 131 -10.30 3.85 3.89
C ASP A 131 -9.28 4.93 4.32
N ASP A 132 -8.31 4.57 5.15
CA ASP A 132 -7.21 5.41 5.59
C ASP A 132 -5.89 5.09 4.87
N GLY A 133 -5.97 4.38 3.75
CA GLY A 133 -4.81 3.91 3.00
C GLY A 133 -4.20 4.97 2.08
N THR A 134 -2.94 4.74 1.72
CA THR A 134 -2.16 5.63 0.84
C THR A 134 -1.43 4.84 -0.23
N ILE A 135 -1.47 5.31 -1.47
CA ILE A 135 -0.71 4.75 -2.59
C ILE A 135 0.40 5.69 -3.02
N PHE A 136 1.58 5.13 -3.25
CA PHE A 136 2.80 5.79 -3.75
C PHE A 136 3.18 5.15 -5.07
N ILE A 137 3.33 5.94 -6.13
CA ILE A 137 3.61 5.46 -7.48
C ILE A 137 4.84 6.16 -8.01
N SER A 138 5.93 5.40 -8.17
CA SER A 138 7.15 5.88 -8.82
C SER A 138 6.95 6.03 -10.31
N ILE A 139 7.48 7.10 -10.90
CA ILE A 139 7.42 7.39 -12.33
C ILE A 139 8.49 8.42 -12.73
N ASP A 140 8.83 8.47 -14.01
CA ASP A 140 9.69 9.51 -14.57
C ASP A 140 8.93 10.46 -15.53
N ASP A 141 9.66 11.36 -16.16
CA ASP A 141 9.11 12.37 -17.08
C ASP A 141 8.32 11.78 -18.27
N ASN A 142 8.53 10.50 -18.63
CA ASN A 142 7.88 9.92 -19.81
C ASN A 142 6.36 9.76 -19.62
N GLU A 143 5.92 9.33 -18.42
CA GLU A 143 4.51 9.03 -18.17
C GLU A 143 3.92 9.77 -16.95
N GLN A 144 4.68 10.64 -16.29
CA GLN A 144 4.22 11.35 -15.08
C GLN A 144 2.90 12.10 -15.32
N ALA A 145 2.78 12.84 -16.42
CA ALA A 145 1.58 13.62 -16.72
C ALA A 145 0.36 12.72 -17.01
N ASN A 146 0.56 11.65 -17.79
CA ASN A 146 -0.48 10.68 -18.11
C ASN A 146 -0.93 9.93 -16.86
N LEU A 147 0.01 9.47 -16.04
CA LEU A 147 -0.27 8.81 -14.75
C LEU A 147 -1.08 9.70 -13.83
N LYS A 148 -0.70 10.98 -13.70
CA LYS A 148 -1.43 11.94 -12.87
C LYS A 148 -2.89 12.06 -13.29
N LEU A 149 -3.15 12.16 -14.60
CA LEU A 149 -4.51 12.30 -15.14
C LEU A 149 -5.37 11.05 -14.91
N ILE A 150 -4.84 9.85 -15.16
CA ILE A 150 -5.61 8.61 -14.90
C ILE A 150 -5.80 8.35 -13.41
N CYS A 151 -4.83 8.71 -12.57
CA CYS A 151 -5.00 8.63 -11.11
C CYS A 151 -6.04 9.61 -10.59
N ASP A 152 -6.10 10.83 -11.12
CA ASP A 152 -7.15 11.80 -10.79
C ASP A 152 -8.55 11.29 -11.18
N GLU A 153 -8.66 10.56 -12.30
CA GLU A 153 -9.91 9.93 -12.72
C GLU A 153 -10.29 8.76 -11.79
N ILE A 154 -9.34 7.89 -11.47
CA ILE A 154 -9.56 6.65 -10.71
C ILE A 154 -9.77 6.93 -9.22
N PHE A 155 -8.83 7.62 -8.60
CA PHE A 155 -8.85 7.89 -7.15
C PHE A 155 -9.66 9.13 -6.79
N GLY A 156 -9.76 10.10 -7.71
CA GLY A 156 -10.30 11.43 -7.48
C GLY A 156 -9.21 12.47 -7.27
N SER A 157 -9.32 13.64 -7.93
CA SER A 157 -8.33 14.71 -7.83
C SER A 157 -8.19 15.31 -6.43
N SER A 158 -9.26 15.29 -5.62
CA SER A 158 -9.24 15.73 -4.22
C SER A 158 -8.38 14.83 -3.31
N ARG A 159 -8.12 13.59 -3.72
CA ARG A 159 -7.30 12.62 -2.98
C ARG A 159 -5.81 12.71 -3.31
N PHE A 160 -5.44 13.57 -4.25
CA PHE A 160 -4.02 13.83 -4.52
C PHE A 160 -3.39 14.58 -3.35
N VAL A 161 -2.34 13.99 -2.78
CA VAL A 161 -1.63 14.55 -1.61
C VAL A 161 -0.44 15.39 -2.06
N ALA A 162 0.47 14.78 -2.81
CA ALA A 162 1.71 15.42 -3.23
C ALA A 162 2.39 14.66 -4.38
N GLN A 163 3.32 15.35 -5.02
CA GLN A 163 4.32 14.76 -5.89
C GLN A 163 5.70 14.95 -5.25
N ILE A 164 6.34 13.84 -4.90
CA ILE A 164 7.72 13.85 -4.42
C ILE A 164 8.66 13.94 -5.63
N VAL A 165 9.72 14.72 -5.48
CA VAL A 165 10.88 14.71 -6.38
C VAL A 165 12.01 14.00 -5.66
N TRP A 166 12.38 12.81 -6.15
CA TRP A 166 13.48 12.01 -5.59
C TRP A 166 14.75 12.17 -6.42
N GLN A 167 15.83 12.62 -5.78
CA GLN A 167 17.16 12.70 -6.38
C GLN A 167 17.77 11.31 -6.48
N LYS A 168 17.67 10.68 -7.67
CA LYS A 168 18.14 9.31 -7.90
C LYS A 168 19.63 9.17 -8.23
N ARG A 169 20.31 10.28 -8.49
CA ARG A 169 21.75 10.33 -8.88
C ARG A 169 22.52 11.31 -8.02
N THR A 170 23.81 11.05 -7.89
CA THR A 170 24.75 11.91 -7.15
C THR A 170 25.48 12.92 -8.05
N SER A 171 25.50 12.66 -9.38
CA SER A 171 26.20 13.52 -10.34
C SER A 171 25.49 13.49 -11.70
N PRO A 172 25.60 14.57 -12.51
CA PRO A 172 25.05 14.62 -13.85
C PRO A 172 25.85 13.72 -14.81
N ASP A 173 25.20 13.25 -15.87
CA ASP A 173 25.86 12.57 -17.00
C ASP A 173 26.57 13.60 -17.86
N ALA A 174 27.89 13.64 -17.78
CA ALA A 174 28.74 14.61 -18.50
C ALA A 174 28.63 14.54 -20.04
N ARG A 175 28.04 13.47 -20.58
CA ARG A 175 27.82 13.29 -22.05
C ARG A 175 26.56 14.04 -22.52
N LYS A 176 25.70 14.49 -21.61
CA LYS A 176 24.45 15.18 -21.91
C LYS A 176 24.55 16.67 -21.58
N ARG A 177 23.88 17.52 -22.35
CA ARG A 177 23.77 18.95 -22.02
C ARG A 177 22.82 19.21 -20.86
N MET A 178 21.79 18.37 -20.69
CA MET A 178 20.90 18.32 -19.51
C MET A 178 20.75 16.85 -19.10
N SER A 179 20.97 16.59 -17.82
CA SER A 179 20.95 15.24 -17.27
C SER A 179 19.83 15.12 -16.25
N ASN A 180 18.90 14.19 -16.47
CA ASN A 180 17.86 13.88 -15.52
C ASN A 180 18.47 13.23 -14.28
N GLY A 181 18.38 13.93 -13.13
CA GLY A 181 18.91 13.47 -11.84
C GLY A 181 17.83 12.95 -10.88
N HIS A 182 16.55 13.02 -11.28
CA HIS A 182 15.42 12.73 -10.41
C HIS A 182 14.39 11.81 -11.05
N GLU A 183 13.49 11.32 -10.24
CA GLU A 183 12.22 10.66 -10.55
C GLU A 183 11.13 11.27 -9.67
N TYR A 184 9.89 10.93 -9.97
CA TYR A 184 8.73 11.37 -9.19
C TYR A 184 8.10 10.22 -8.43
N ILE A 185 7.43 10.54 -7.32
CA ILE A 185 6.53 9.63 -6.63
C ILE A 185 5.21 10.37 -6.42
N LEU A 186 4.15 9.91 -7.09
CA LEU A 186 2.81 10.44 -6.91
C LEU A 186 2.17 9.81 -5.68
N ILE A 187 1.47 10.62 -4.87
CA ILE A 187 0.84 10.18 -3.62
C ILE A 187 -0.64 10.50 -3.66
N TYR A 188 -1.48 9.47 -3.44
CA TYR A 188 -2.92 9.60 -3.24
C TYR A 188 -3.32 8.94 -1.93
N ALA A 189 -4.21 9.59 -1.15
CA ALA A 189 -4.74 9.07 0.10
C ALA A 189 -6.27 8.94 0.01
N ASN A 190 -6.82 7.89 0.62
CA ASN A 190 -8.25 7.65 0.59
C ASN A 190 -9.06 8.59 1.49
N ASP A 191 -8.45 9.13 2.57
CA ASP A 191 -9.06 10.10 3.47
C ASP A 191 -8.27 11.42 3.48
N PRO A 192 -8.39 12.27 2.44
CA PRO A 192 -7.63 13.51 2.33
C PRO A 192 -8.05 14.58 3.36
N ASP A 193 -9.26 14.48 3.90
CA ASP A 193 -9.79 15.42 4.90
C ASP A 193 -9.18 15.16 6.30
N ASN A 194 -8.73 13.94 6.56
CA ASN A 194 -8.03 13.53 7.79
C ASN A 194 -6.67 12.92 7.43
N LEU A 195 -5.81 13.71 6.81
CA LEU A 195 -4.54 13.25 6.26
C LEU A 195 -3.60 12.65 7.32
N GLU A 196 -3.71 13.06 8.58
CA GLU A 196 -2.98 12.48 9.71
C GLU A 196 -3.31 11.00 9.98
N ARG A 197 -4.45 10.49 9.52
CA ARG A 197 -4.78 9.06 9.55
C ARG A 197 -4.09 8.28 8.44
N CYS A 198 -3.77 8.95 7.35
CA CYS A 198 -3.19 8.36 6.15
C CYS A 198 -1.66 8.45 6.15
N ILE A 199 -1.11 9.56 6.67
CA ILE A 199 0.32 9.89 6.60
C ILE A 199 0.82 10.34 7.97
N ASN A 200 1.78 9.61 8.50
CA ASN A 200 2.44 9.90 9.76
C ASN A 200 3.49 11.01 9.60
N LEU A 201 3.77 11.71 10.68
CA LEU A 201 5.03 12.43 10.83
C LEU A 201 6.18 11.40 10.88
N ILE A 202 7.34 11.77 10.37
CA ILE A 202 8.53 10.92 10.50
C ILE A 202 9.31 11.25 11.78
N GLY A 203 9.93 10.23 12.38
CA GLY A 203 10.75 10.41 13.57
C GLY A 203 11.88 11.41 13.35
N LEU A 204 12.29 12.09 14.43
CA LEU A 204 13.43 12.99 14.41
C LEU A 204 14.72 12.16 14.36
N ASP A 205 15.64 12.53 13.49
CA ASP A 205 16.98 11.97 13.47
C ASP A 205 17.92 12.70 14.46
N GLU A 206 19.15 12.20 14.63
CA GLU A 206 20.13 12.79 15.53
C GLU A 206 20.46 14.25 15.18
N THR A 207 20.46 14.60 13.89
CA THR A 207 20.70 15.96 13.42
C THR A 207 19.55 16.88 13.82
N ASP A 208 18.32 16.42 13.72
CA ASP A 208 17.15 17.18 14.15
C ASP A 208 17.11 17.33 15.66
N ALA A 209 17.35 16.25 16.41
CA ALA A 209 17.44 16.28 17.87
C ALA A 209 18.60 17.19 18.35
N GLY A 210 19.71 17.20 17.62
CA GLY A 210 20.86 18.05 17.89
C GLY A 210 20.61 19.56 17.80
N LYS A 211 19.52 20.00 17.16
CA LYS A 211 19.12 21.43 17.14
C LYS A 211 18.51 21.88 18.46
N TYR A 212 18.03 20.97 19.28
CA TYR A 212 17.45 21.24 20.59
C TYR A 212 18.55 21.36 21.65
N LYS A 213 18.51 22.42 22.39
CA LYS A 213 19.49 22.72 23.45
C LYS A 213 18.74 23.00 24.75
N ASN A 214 19.46 22.94 25.88
CA ASN A 214 18.92 23.30 27.19
C ASN A 214 19.82 24.29 27.89
N PRO A 215 19.91 25.56 27.42
CA PRO A 215 20.84 26.56 27.94
C PRO A 215 20.48 27.07 29.33
N ASP A 216 19.28 26.90 29.78
CA ASP A 216 18.73 27.36 31.06
C ASP A 216 18.43 26.21 32.03
N ASN A 217 18.86 24.99 31.74
CA ASN A 217 18.61 23.79 32.53
C ASN A 217 17.11 23.57 32.83
N ASP A 218 16.26 23.84 31.82
CA ASP A 218 14.83 23.65 31.94
C ASP A 218 14.49 22.18 32.27
N PRO A 219 13.67 21.93 33.32
CA PRO A 219 13.34 20.57 33.75
C PRO A 219 12.57 19.76 32.71
N LYS A 220 11.91 20.41 31.73
CA LYS A 220 11.24 19.74 30.60
C LYS A 220 12.22 19.23 29.53
N GLY A 221 13.51 19.57 29.65
CA GLY A 221 14.56 19.11 28.78
C GLY A 221 14.93 20.08 27.64
N PRO A 222 15.60 19.56 26.59
CA PRO A 222 16.06 20.39 25.48
C PRO A 222 14.90 21.00 24.67
N TRP A 223 15.10 22.23 24.21
CA TRP A 223 14.13 23.00 23.44
C TRP A 223 14.80 23.79 22.31
N VAL A 224 13.98 24.22 21.35
CA VAL A 224 14.34 25.17 20.29
C VAL A 224 13.51 26.43 20.45
N SER A 225 14.13 27.60 20.25
CA SER A 225 13.46 28.87 20.37
C SER A 225 12.70 29.25 19.10
N VAL A 226 11.45 29.65 19.25
CA VAL A 226 10.58 30.15 18.18
C VAL A 226 10.20 31.60 18.47
N ASP A 227 10.11 32.43 17.43
CA ASP A 227 9.70 33.83 17.51
C ASP A 227 8.34 33.97 18.18
N PHE A 228 8.23 34.83 19.19
CA PHE A 228 6.97 35.18 19.85
C PHE A 228 6.31 36.41 19.19
N THR A 229 6.91 36.96 18.13
CA THR A 229 6.41 38.10 17.37
C THR A 229 5.93 37.68 15.97
N ALA A 230 4.98 38.42 15.40
CA ALA A 230 4.48 38.31 14.04
C ALA A 230 4.60 39.62 13.29
N GLN A 231 4.61 39.60 11.96
CA GLN A 231 4.62 40.82 11.15
C GLN A 231 3.25 41.51 11.15
N GLY A 232 3.28 42.82 11.04
CA GLY A 232 2.09 43.69 10.93
C GLY A 232 1.57 44.18 12.29
N PHE A 233 0.47 44.92 12.23
CA PHE A 233 -0.19 45.53 13.38
C PHE A 233 -1.52 44.85 13.67
N ARG A 234 -1.69 44.42 14.93
CA ARG A 234 -2.94 43.84 15.44
C ARG A 234 -3.24 44.46 16.81
N PRO A 235 -4.30 45.27 16.94
CA PRO A 235 -4.55 46.08 18.16
C PRO A 235 -4.46 45.31 19.46
N ASN A 236 -5.04 44.10 19.53
CA ASN A 236 -5.08 43.26 20.73
C ASN A 236 -3.76 42.55 21.03
N GLN A 237 -2.75 42.69 20.17
CA GLN A 237 -1.42 42.07 20.29
C GLN A 237 -0.30 43.12 20.46
N MET A 238 -0.68 44.40 20.76
CA MET A 238 0.20 45.55 20.97
C MET A 238 0.26 45.92 22.46
N TYR A 239 0.54 44.95 23.33
CA TYR A 239 0.62 45.19 24.78
C TYR A 239 2.06 45.22 25.26
N GLU A 240 2.28 45.95 26.36
CA GLU A 240 3.59 45.96 27.07
C GLU A 240 3.73 44.75 27.99
N ILE A 241 4.91 44.21 28.06
CA ILE A 241 5.31 43.14 28.97
C ILE A 241 6.49 43.57 29.82
N THR A 242 6.50 43.14 31.07
CA THR A 242 7.69 43.30 31.94
C THR A 242 8.50 42.01 31.86
N THR A 243 9.75 42.10 31.43
CA THR A 243 10.68 40.97 31.35
C THR A 243 11.09 40.50 32.74
N PRO A 244 11.62 39.27 32.92
CA PRO A 244 12.16 38.79 34.17
C PRO A 244 13.29 39.68 34.72
N GLY A 245 14.07 40.34 33.87
CA GLY A 245 15.10 41.31 34.25
C GLY A 245 14.56 42.69 34.60
N GLY A 246 13.23 42.90 34.59
CA GLY A 246 12.57 44.15 35.02
C GLY A 246 12.39 45.19 33.90
N ARG A 247 12.78 44.92 32.67
CA ARG A 247 12.60 45.81 31.54
C ARG A 247 11.16 45.76 31.03
N VAL A 248 10.56 46.94 30.77
CA VAL A 248 9.26 47.02 30.10
C VAL A 248 9.49 47.15 28.60
N ILE A 249 8.88 46.28 27.80
CA ILE A 249 9.03 46.23 26.34
C ILE A 249 7.67 46.07 25.65
N GLY A 250 7.50 46.75 24.52
CA GLY A 250 6.43 46.46 23.54
C GLY A 250 6.95 45.59 22.40
N PRO A 251 6.09 45.24 21.45
CA PRO A 251 6.52 44.56 20.22
C PRO A 251 7.54 45.40 19.47
N PRO A 252 8.55 44.78 18.81
CA PRO A 252 9.48 45.51 17.94
C PRO A 252 8.76 46.29 16.82
N GLU A 253 9.39 47.33 16.31
CA GLU A 253 8.86 48.15 15.25
C GLU A 253 8.42 47.33 14.01
N GLY A 254 7.22 47.57 13.49
CA GLY A 254 6.65 46.81 12.37
C GLY A 254 6.10 45.41 12.72
N ARG A 255 6.14 45.05 14.01
CA ARG A 255 5.68 43.75 14.50
C ARG A 255 4.61 43.87 15.60
N CYS A 256 3.89 42.78 15.85
CA CYS A 256 3.02 42.59 17.01
C CYS A 256 3.42 41.29 17.73
N TRP A 257 2.93 41.10 18.95
CA TRP A 257 3.05 39.80 19.59
C TRP A 257 2.27 38.76 18.81
N LYS A 258 2.74 37.50 18.79
CA LYS A 258 2.10 36.40 18.08
C LYS A 258 0.75 36.00 18.71
N ASN A 259 0.65 36.15 20.03
CA ASN A 259 -0.49 35.71 20.85
C ASN A 259 -1.13 36.88 21.60
N LEU A 260 -2.34 36.70 22.10
CA LEU A 260 -3.01 37.60 23.02
C LEU A 260 -2.32 37.59 24.40
N ARG A 261 -2.64 38.56 25.23
CA ARG A 261 -2.01 38.76 26.54
C ARG A 261 -2.23 37.59 27.50
N ASP A 262 -3.41 37.02 27.51
CA ASP A 262 -3.75 35.85 28.33
C ASP A 262 -2.88 34.64 28.00
N VAL A 263 -2.64 34.38 26.71
CA VAL A 263 -1.75 33.29 26.24
C VAL A 263 -0.29 33.58 26.60
N PHE A 264 0.13 34.86 26.54
CA PHE A 264 1.45 35.26 27.02
C PHE A 264 1.61 34.97 28.52
N GLU A 265 0.67 35.36 29.33
CA GLU A 265 0.69 35.16 30.78
C GLU A 265 0.70 33.65 31.13
N GLN A 266 -0.08 32.85 30.42
CA GLN A 266 -0.05 31.41 30.54
C GLN A 266 1.35 30.84 30.25
N TYR A 267 1.90 31.14 29.06
CA TYR A 267 3.23 30.63 28.67
C TYR A 267 4.34 31.11 29.61
N ASN A 268 4.21 32.34 30.14
CA ASN A 268 5.15 32.86 31.11
C ASN A 268 5.07 32.10 32.45
N SER A 269 3.87 31.84 32.92
CA SER A 269 3.65 31.07 34.18
C SER A 269 4.10 29.61 34.05
N GLU A 270 3.99 29.01 32.85
CA GLU A 270 4.46 27.65 32.55
C GLU A 270 5.98 27.57 32.29
N GLY A 271 6.71 28.70 32.30
CA GLY A 271 8.15 28.76 32.02
C GLY A 271 8.47 28.53 30.52
N ARG A 272 7.51 28.68 29.63
CA ARG A 272 7.65 28.42 28.19
C ARG A 272 8.24 29.58 27.39
N LEU A 273 8.61 30.70 28.06
CA LEU A 273 9.19 31.86 27.42
C LEU A 273 10.68 32.02 27.83
N TRP A 274 11.49 32.30 26.82
CA TRP A 274 12.92 32.61 26.96
C TRP A 274 13.19 34.07 26.64
N PHE A 275 13.81 34.80 27.55
CA PHE A 275 14.11 36.24 27.42
C PHE A 275 15.59 36.51 27.25
N GLY A 276 16.38 35.53 26.82
CA GLY A 276 17.82 35.62 26.78
C GLY A 276 18.46 35.24 28.12
N SER A 277 19.79 35.11 28.14
CA SER A 277 20.54 34.74 29.34
C SER A 277 20.50 35.81 30.46
N ASP A 278 20.25 37.06 30.09
CA ASP A 278 20.12 38.22 31.00
C ASP A 278 18.66 38.47 31.41
N GLY A 279 17.70 37.73 30.83
CA GLY A 279 16.28 37.89 31.10
C GLY A 279 15.64 39.18 30.59
N ASN A 280 16.31 39.95 29.69
CA ASN A 280 15.85 41.25 29.20
C ASN A 280 15.55 41.29 27.68
N GLY A 281 15.69 40.17 27.01
CA GLY A 281 15.42 40.06 25.56
C GLY A 281 13.97 40.03 25.21
N VAL A 282 13.69 40.17 23.91
CA VAL A 282 12.35 39.91 23.33
C VAL A 282 11.99 38.45 23.57
N PRO A 283 10.78 38.12 24.08
CA PRO A 283 10.40 36.75 24.39
C PRO A 283 10.46 35.86 23.16
N ARG A 284 10.96 34.67 23.39
CA ARG A 284 10.90 33.56 22.41
C ARG A 284 10.22 32.35 23.06
N GLN A 285 9.37 31.67 22.32
CA GLN A 285 8.69 30.48 22.82
C GLN A 285 9.64 29.30 22.79
N LYS A 286 9.67 28.50 23.87
CA LYS A 286 10.35 27.22 23.94
C LYS A 286 9.48 26.13 23.35
N ASN A 287 9.96 25.46 22.31
CA ASN A 287 9.35 24.23 21.77
C ASN A 287 10.23 23.06 22.21
N TYR A 288 9.72 22.19 23.08
CA TYR A 288 10.47 21.10 23.67
C TYR A 288 10.59 19.91 22.73
N LEU A 289 11.77 19.25 22.79
CA LEU A 289 11.99 18.00 22.06
C LEU A 289 11.02 16.90 22.51
N SER A 290 10.76 16.83 23.81
CA SER A 290 9.84 15.86 24.45
C SER A 290 8.38 15.99 24.01
N GLU A 291 7.98 17.14 23.47
CA GLU A 291 6.63 17.41 22.97
C GLU A 291 6.50 17.22 21.45
N LYS A 292 7.60 16.82 20.77
CA LYS A 292 7.61 16.62 19.33
C LYS A 292 7.22 15.18 18.98
N GLU A 293 6.12 15.03 18.29
CA GLU A 293 5.66 13.74 17.73
C GLU A 293 6.48 13.31 16.51
N GLY A 294 7.07 14.28 15.79
CA GLY A 294 7.85 14.04 14.59
C GLY A 294 8.04 15.31 13.75
N LYS A 295 8.54 15.14 12.54
CA LYS A 295 8.69 16.22 11.56
C LYS A 295 7.87 15.96 10.29
N THR A 296 7.39 17.05 9.70
CA THR A 296 6.74 17.03 8.37
C THR A 296 7.75 16.64 7.32
N VAL A 297 7.33 15.82 6.37
CA VAL A 297 8.15 15.39 5.24
C VAL A 297 8.07 16.43 4.12
N TRP A 298 9.22 16.80 3.55
CA TRP A 298 9.28 17.63 2.35
C TRP A 298 8.97 16.80 1.10
N THR A 299 8.56 17.47 0.05
CA THR A 299 8.37 16.85 -1.27
C THR A 299 9.66 16.74 -2.09
N TRP A 300 10.78 17.20 -1.57
CA TRP A 300 12.12 17.05 -2.12
C TRP A 300 12.92 16.03 -1.30
N TRP A 301 13.20 14.87 -1.88
CA TRP A 301 13.95 13.80 -1.23
C TRP A 301 15.34 13.67 -1.85
N THR A 302 16.35 13.93 -1.04
CA THR A 302 17.75 13.86 -1.46
C THR A 302 18.26 12.42 -1.45
N ASN A 303 19.29 12.16 -2.26
CA ASN A 303 19.99 10.87 -2.25
C ASN A 303 20.65 10.57 -0.89
N GLU A 304 21.02 11.58 -0.13
CA GLU A 304 21.59 11.42 1.21
C GLU A 304 20.56 10.88 2.19
N GLU A 305 19.32 11.36 2.12
CA GLU A 305 18.23 10.95 3.02
C GLU A 305 17.68 9.56 2.68
N VAL A 306 17.42 9.28 1.40
CA VAL A 306 16.67 8.09 0.99
C VAL A 306 17.43 7.14 0.06
N GLY A 307 18.70 7.41 -0.22
CA GLY A 307 19.53 6.61 -1.12
C GLY A 307 19.34 6.95 -2.60
N HIS A 308 20.14 6.31 -3.43
CA HIS A 308 20.16 6.51 -4.88
C HIS A 308 20.30 5.16 -5.62
N THR A 309 20.08 5.17 -6.93
CA THR A 309 20.04 3.95 -7.76
C THR A 309 21.33 3.12 -7.70
N GLN A 310 22.50 3.77 -7.65
CA GLN A 310 23.79 3.05 -7.60
C GLN A 310 23.97 2.33 -6.26
N GLU A 311 23.59 2.97 -5.13
CA GLU A 311 23.59 2.35 -3.80
C GLU A 311 22.72 1.10 -3.80
N ALA A 312 21.49 1.21 -4.33
CA ALA A 312 20.55 0.09 -4.41
C ALA A 312 21.11 -1.08 -5.24
N THR A 313 21.75 -0.79 -6.37
CA THR A 313 22.38 -1.81 -7.23
C THR A 313 23.52 -2.51 -6.50
N GLN A 314 24.35 -1.78 -5.76
CA GLN A 314 25.46 -2.32 -4.98
C GLN A 314 24.95 -3.17 -3.80
N GLU A 315 23.93 -2.69 -3.07
CA GLU A 315 23.30 -3.43 -1.97
C GLU A 315 22.74 -4.76 -2.46
N LEU A 316 21.98 -4.75 -3.57
CA LEU A 316 21.40 -5.97 -4.13
C LEU A 316 22.47 -6.92 -4.66
N ALA A 317 23.51 -6.39 -5.33
CA ALA A 317 24.61 -7.21 -5.84
C ALA A 317 25.41 -7.87 -4.70
N ALA A 318 25.62 -7.16 -3.59
CA ALA A 318 26.25 -7.73 -2.40
C ALA A 318 25.38 -8.81 -1.74
N LEU A 319 24.06 -8.57 -1.67
CA LEU A 319 23.09 -9.49 -1.10
C LEU A 319 22.98 -10.79 -1.93
N LEU A 320 22.90 -10.70 -3.26
CA LEU A 320 22.77 -11.86 -4.16
C LEU A 320 24.12 -12.44 -4.60
N GLU A 321 25.26 -11.82 -4.22
CA GLU A 321 26.62 -12.19 -4.64
C GLU A 321 26.82 -12.14 -6.18
N ARG A 322 25.97 -11.39 -6.87
CA ARG A 322 26.02 -11.18 -8.34
C ARG A 322 25.23 -9.94 -8.74
N LYS A 323 25.57 -9.32 -9.86
CA LYS A 323 24.69 -8.36 -10.52
C LYS A 323 23.52 -9.11 -11.17
N ALA A 324 22.34 -9.02 -10.58
CA ALA A 324 21.17 -9.81 -10.97
C ALA A 324 20.00 -8.98 -11.48
N PHE A 325 20.00 -7.66 -11.21
CA PHE A 325 18.87 -6.79 -11.52
C PHE A 325 19.38 -5.38 -11.86
N ASP A 326 18.76 -4.75 -12.83
CA ASP A 326 19.07 -3.38 -13.21
C ASP A 326 18.09 -2.41 -12.51
N TYR A 327 18.65 -1.31 -11.96
CA TYR A 327 17.89 -0.21 -11.33
C TYR A 327 16.92 -0.58 -10.20
N PRO A 328 17.33 -1.41 -9.21
CA PRO A 328 16.50 -1.62 -8.04
C PRO A 328 16.29 -0.29 -7.29
N LYS A 329 15.15 -0.16 -6.61
CA LYS A 329 14.94 0.99 -5.72
C LYS A 329 15.73 0.84 -4.42
N PRO A 330 16.21 1.94 -3.82
CA PRO A 330 16.89 1.90 -2.52
C PRO A 330 15.96 1.43 -1.40
N VAL A 331 16.47 0.59 -0.51
CA VAL A 331 15.69 0.16 0.67
C VAL A 331 15.29 1.35 1.54
N ARG A 332 16.17 2.33 1.72
CA ARG A 332 15.91 3.55 2.50
C ARG A 332 14.74 4.37 1.95
N LEU A 333 14.57 4.41 0.61
CA LEU A 333 13.43 5.08 -0.03
C LEU A 333 12.11 4.43 0.40
N ILE A 334 12.05 3.11 0.31
CA ILE A 334 10.84 2.37 0.69
C ILE A 334 10.60 2.40 2.19
N GLN A 335 11.66 2.34 3.01
CA GLN A 335 11.54 2.53 4.46
C GLN A 335 10.92 3.90 4.81
N ARG A 336 11.32 4.98 4.12
CA ARG A 336 10.70 6.30 4.30
C ARG A 336 9.19 6.27 3.98
N ILE A 337 8.79 5.61 2.89
CA ILE A 337 7.38 5.43 2.51
C ILE A 337 6.63 4.65 3.60
N ILE A 338 7.20 3.53 4.07
CA ILE A 338 6.59 2.71 5.12
C ILE A 338 6.42 3.50 6.42
N GLN A 339 7.43 4.26 6.83
CA GLN A 339 7.35 5.13 8.02
C GLN A 339 6.19 6.12 7.93
N MET A 340 6.01 6.73 6.75
CA MET A 340 4.96 7.71 6.51
C MET A 340 3.55 7.10 6.47
N ALA A 341 3.40 5.88 5.95
CA ALA A 341 2.09 5.36 5.55
C ALA A 341 1.60 4.17 6.36
N THR A 342 2.35 3.72 7.39
CA THR A 342 1.97 2.50 8.11
C THR A 342 2.02 2.63 9.62
N SER A 343 1.16 1.87 10.29
CA SER A 343 1.27 1.45 11.68
C SER A 343 2.02 0.10 11.78
N PRO A 344 2.40 -0.34 12.99
CA PRO A 344 3.20 -1.56 13.17
C PRO A 344 2.59 -2.87 12.66
N ASP A 345 1.30 -2.95 12.39
CA ASP A 345 0.56 -4.14 11.97
C ASP A 345 -0.05 -4.03 10.56
N SER A 346 0.30 -2.98 9.82
CA SER A 346 -0.25 -2.67 8.50
C SER A 346 0.13 -3.68 7.43
N ILE A 347 -0.72 -3.77 6.39
CA ILE A 347 -0.42 -4.50 5.15
C ILE A 347 0.17 -3.53 4.12
N VAL A 348 1.31 -3.92 3.53
CA VAL A 348 2.01 -3.22 2.47
C VAL A 348 1.94 -4.06 1.19
N LEU A 349 1.45 -3.49 0.10
CA LEU A 349 1.33 -4.16 -1.20
C LEU A 349 2.24 -3.50 -2.23
N ASP A 350 2.94 -4.35 -3.00
CA ASP A 350 3.71 -3.97 -4.18
C ASP A 350 3.39 -4.91 -5.33
N SER A 351 2.63 -4.45 -6.32
CA SER A 351 2.22 -5.26 -7.47
C SER A 351 3.21 -5.23 -8.64
N PHE A 352 4.33 -4.55 -8.48
CA PHE A 352 5.47 -4.54 -9.39
C PHE A 352 6.75 -4.80 -8.58
N ALA A 353 6.78 -5.95 -7.88
CA ALA A 353 7.76 -6.22 -6.82
C ALA A 353 9.22 -6.20 -7.29
N GLY A 354 9.46 -6.45 -8.56
CA GLY A 354 10.78 -6.39 -9.16
C GLY A 354 11.80 -7.23 -8.37
N SER A 355 12.82 -6.58 -7.86
CA SER A 355 13.84 -7.24 -7.05
C SER A 355 13.43 -7.52 -5.59
N GLY A 356 12.19 -7.22 -5.16
CA GLY A 356 11.72 -7.45 -3.78
C GLY A 356 12.17 -6.40 -2.76
N THR A 357 12.40 -5.16 -3.19
CA THR A 357 12.87 -4.09 -2.29
C THR A 357 11.83 -3.77 -1.22
N THR A 358 10.55 -3.78 -1.56
CA THR A 358 9.45 -3.49 -0.62
C THR A 358 9.40 -4.53 0.50
N ALA A 359 9.47 -5.82 0.18
CA ALA A 359 9.53 -6.88 1.18
C ALA A 359 10.74 -6.73 2.11
N HIS A 360 11.93 -6.45 1.54
CA HIS A 360 13.15 -6.19 2.31
C HIS A 360 12.95 -5.00 3.28
N ALA A 361 12.37 -3.90 2.81
CA ALA A 361 12.13 -2.72 3.64
C ALA A 361 11.15 -3.00 4.79
N VAL A 362 10.07 -3.75 4.53
CA VAL A 362 9.09 -4.16 5.56
C VAL A 362 9.77 -4.98 6.65
N LEU A 363 10.56 -5.99 6.28
CA LEU A 363 11.27 -6.84 7.25
C LEU A 363 12.26 -6.03 8.09
N LYS A 364 13.04 -5.12 7.47
CA LYS A 364 13.96 -4.22 8.20
C LYS A 364 13.22 -3.28 9.14
N MET A 365 12.05 -2.76 8.76
CA MET A 365 11.25 -1.91 9.63
C MET A 365 10.72 -2.67 10.83
N ASN A 366 10.20 -3.88 10.62
CA ASN A 366 9.72 -4.73 11.72
C ASN A 366 10.84 -5.08 12.71
N MET A 367 12.04 -5.38 12.21
CA MET A 367 13.21 -5.61 13.06
C MET A 367 13.58 -4.36 13.87
N ALA A 368 13.47 -3.17 13.28
CA ALA A 368 13.89 -1.92 13.90
C ALA A 368 12.93 -1.42 14.98
N ASP A 369 11.62 -1.58 14.80
CA ASP A 369 10.58 -1.03 15.69
C ASP A 369 9.74 -2.10 16.41
N GLY A 370 10.05 -3.39 16.21
CA GLY A 370 9.28 -4.50 16.78
C GLY A 370 7.89 -4.69 16.16
N GLY A 371 7.64 -4.07 15.02
CA GLY A 371 6.38 -4.17 14.29
C GLY A 371 6.14 -5.55 13.68
N ASN A 372 4.92 -5.75 13.20
CA ASN A 372 4.47 -6.98 12.55
C ASN A 372 3.77 -6.68 11.23
N ARG A 373 4.27 -5.66 10.50
CA ARG A 373 3.75 -5.33 9.17
C ARG A 373 3.85 -6.53 8.26
N LYS A 374 2.88 -6.65 7.36
CA LYS A 374 2.85 -7.70 6.34
C LYS A 374 3.13 -7.11 4.97
N PHE A 375 3.81 -7.89 4.13
CA PHE A 375 4.01 -7.52 2.75
C PHE A 375 3.32 -8.51 1.80
N ILE A 376 2.82 -7.98 0.69
CA ILE A 376 2.32 -8.73 -0.46
C ILE A 376 3.07 -8.20 -1.67
N GLY A 377 3.94 -9.02 -2.25
CA GLY A 377 4.67 -8.70 -3.47
C GLY A 377 4.15 -9.52 -4.64
N VAL A 378 3.86 -8.88 -5.77
CA VAL A 378 3.50 -9.58 -7.02
C VAL A 378 4.54 -9.31 -8.08
N GLU A 379 5.03 -10.37 -8.74
CA GLU A 379 6.00 -10.28 -9.82
C GLU A 379 5.60 -11.21 -10.98
N MET A 380 5.52 -10.64 -12.17
CA MET A 380 5.07 -11.34 -13.37
C MET A 380 6.20 -12.13 -14.05
N MET A 381 7.43 -11.69 -13.85
CA MET A 381 8.58 -12.21 -14.58
C MET A 381 9.12 -13.50 -13.94
N ASP A 382 9.74 -14.33 -14.77
CA ASP A 382 10.28 -15.65 -14.37
C ASP A 382 11.39 -15.56 -13.30
N TYR A 383 11.93 -14.36 -13.02
CA TYR A 383 12.88 -14.15 -11.94
C TYR A 383 12.26 -13.98 -10.54
N ALA A 384 10.93 -14.02 -10.43
CA ALA A 384 10.22 -13.93 -9.14
C ALA A 384 10.81 -14.88 -8.08
N GLU A 385 11.14 -16.11 -8.47
CA GLU A 385 11.78 -17.10 -7.59
C GLU A 385 13.27 -16.81 -7.35
N THR A 386 14.02 -16.51 -8.44
CA THR A 386 15.50 -16.49 -8.39
C THR A 386 16.10 -15.16 -7.97
N ILE A 387 15.29 -14.08 -7.96
CA ILE A 387 15.71 -12.73 -7.54
C ILE A 387 14.81 -12.25 -6.40
N THR A 388 13.49 -12.12 -6.62
CA THR A 388 12.57 -11.52 -5.66
C THR A 388 12.51 -12.35 -4.37
N ALA A 389 12.15 -13.64 -4.47
CA ALA A 389 12.07 -14.54 -3.33
C ALA A 389 13.45 -14.81 -2.71
N GLU A 390 14.50 -14.97 -3.54
CA GLU A 390 15.86 -15.19 -3.06
C GLU A 390 16.40 -14.01 -2.25
N ARG A 391 16.10 -12.77 -2.66
CA ARG A 391 16.41 -11.59 -1.85
C ARG A 391 15.77 -11.68 -0.47
N VAL A 392 14.49 -12.00 -0.40
CA VAL A 392 13.74 -12.06 0.85
C VAL A 392 14.27 -13.19 1.75
N ARG A 393 14.61 -14.38 1.19
CA ARG A 393 15.26 -15.47 1.93
C ARG A 393 16.54 -15.02 2.61
N ARG A 394 17.42 -14.33 1.84
CA ARG A 394 18.71 -13.86 2.38
C ARG A 394 18.54 -12.75 3.40
N VAL A 395 17.56 -11.89 3.25
CA VAL A 395 17.22 -10.87 4.25
C VAL A 395 16.77 -11.53 5.56
N ILE A 396 15.91 -12.55 5.50
CA ILE A 396 15.44 -13.29 6.67
C ILE A 396 16.60 -14.04 7.35
N ALA A 397 17.40 -14.76 6.59
CA ALA A 397 18.46 -15.62 7.11
C ALA A 397 19.78 -14.87 7.45
N GLY A 398 19.94 -13.65 6.97
CA GLY A 398 21.22 -12.94 6.98
C GLY A 398 22.08 -13.26 5.76
N TYR A 399 22.98 -12.33 5.42
CA TYR A 399 23.81 -12.43 4.21
C TYR A 399 25.21 -11.86 4.40
N ASN A 400 26.09 -12.06 3.42
CA ASN A 400 27.52 -11.81 3.49
C ASN A 400 28.23 -12.75 4.50
N LYS A 401 29.57 -12.64 4.62
CA LYS A 401 30.40 -13.47 5.49
C LYS A 401 31.49 -12.68 6.19
N GLY A 402 31.92 -13.16 7.34
CA GLY A 402 33.02 -12.57 8.10
C GLY A 402 32.68 -11.17 8.63
N LYS A 403 33.62 -10.23 8.52
CA LYS A 403 33.46 -8.85 9.04
C LYS A 403 32.36 -8.03 8.34
N LYS A 404 31.86 -8.49 7.20
CA LYS A 404 30.77 -7.85 6.43
C LYS A 404 29.45 -8.60 6.59
N SER A 405 29.38 -9.55 7.50
CA SER A 405 28.12 -10.27 7.79
C SER A 405 27.03 -9.30 8.22
N ILE A 406 25.86 -9.44 7.62
CA ILE A 406 24.64 -8.73 8.00
C ILE A 406 23.72 -9.75 8.62
N GLU A 407 23.29 -9.49 9.85
CA GLU A 407 22.37 -10.32 10.59
C GLU A 407 21.01 -10.39 9.88
N GLY A 408 20.37 -11.56 9.94
CA GLY A 408 19.04 -11.74 9.39
C GLY A 408 17.99 -10.95 10.16
N THR A 409 17.00 -10.47 9.45
CA THR A 409 15.87 -9.78 10.08
C THR A 409 14.92 -10.73 10.80
N GLY A 410 15.08 -12.04 10.56
CA GLY A 410 14.04 -12.99 10.89
C GLY A 410 12.77 -12.79 10.07
N GLY A 411 11.70 -13.46 10.50
CA GLY A 411 10.40 -13.38 9.82
C GLY A 411 10.16 -14.59 8.90
N ASN A 412 9.15 -14.45 8.04
CA ASN A 412 8.72 -15.54 7.17
C ASN A 412 7.99 -14.98 5.94
N PHE A 413 7.80 -15.84 4.92
CA PHE A 413 6.87 -15.58 3.81
C PHE A 413 6.37 -16.91 3.20
N SER A 414 5.27 -16.83 2.44
CA SER A 414 4.81 -17.92 1.59
C SER A 414 4.88 -17.50 0.12
N TYR A 415 5.31 -18.42 -0.73
CA TYR A 415 5.42 -18.23 -2.17
C TYR A 415 4.22 -18.86 -2.86
N TYR A 416 3.58 -18.09 -3.73
CA TYR A 416 2.39 -18.49 -4.45
C TYR A 416 2.58 -18.37 -5.96
N GLU A 417 1.83 -19.18 -6.68
CA GLU A 417 1.57 -19.03 -8.11
C GLU A 417 0.08 -18.84 -8.37
N LEU A 418 -0.24 -18.25 -9.51
CA LEU A 418 -1.61 -18.19 -9.98
C LEU A 418 -2.03 -19.58 -10.47
N GLY A 419 -3.05 -20.12 -9.83
CA GLY A 419 -3.65 -21.40 -10.20
C GLY A 419 -4.82 -21.27 -11.15
N GLU A 420 -5.71 -22.26 -11.14
CA GLU A 420 -6.86 -22.31 -12.00
C GLU A 420 -7.87 -21.16 -11.74
N PRO A 421 -8.63 -20.75 -12.76
CA PRO A 421 -9.73 -19.81 -12.58
C PRO A 421 -10.88 -20.47 -11.79
N LEU A 422 -11.57 -19.66 -10.97
CA LEU A 422 -12.74 -20.12 -10.20
C LEU A 422 -13.97 -20.39 -11.08
N MET A 423 -14.07 -19.70 -12.22
CA MET A 423 -15.10 -19.93 -13.23
C MET A 423 -14.44 -20.36 -14.54
N LEU A 424 -15.05 -21.34 -15.19
CA LEU A 424 -14.65 -21.79 -16.53
C LEU A 424 -15.29 -20.90 -17.61
N ASP A 425 -14.78 -20.96 -18.85
CA ASP A 425 -15.32 -20.18 -20.00
C ASP A 425 -16.80 -20.46 -20.29
N SER A 426 -17.34 -21.58 -19.78
CA SER A 426 -18.75 -21.96 -19.84
C SER A 426 -19.62 -21.31 -18.76
N ASP A 427 -19.11 -20.33 -18.01
CA ASP A 427 -19.74 -19.74 -16.82
C ASP A 427 -20.08 -20.79 -15.72
N HIS A 428 -19.42 -21.94 -15.76
CA HIS A 428 -19.54 -22.96 -14.73
C HIS A 428 -18.40 -22.84 -13.71
N LEU A 429 -18.75 -23.17 -12.47
CA LEU A 429 -17.79 -23.25 -11.37
C LEU A 429 -16.71 -24.30 -11.67
N ASN A 430 -15.46 -23.95 -11.48
CA ASN A 430 -14.34 -24.89 -11.57
C ASN A 430 -14.21 -25.68 -10.26
N GLU A 431 -14.73 -26.88 -10.23
CA GLU A 431 -14.73 -27.73 -9.02
C GLU A 431 -13.34 -28.23 -8.63
N ASN A 432 -12.35 -28.17 -9.55
CA ASN A 432 -10.96 -28.58 -9.28
C ASN A 432 -10.22 -27.66 -8.30
N VAL A 433 -10.69 -26.42 -8.11
CA VAL A 433 -10.05 -25.44 -7.23
C VAL A 433 -10.25 -25.72 -5.72
N GLY A 434 -11.13 -26.66 -5.38
CA GLY A 434 -11.41 -27.07 -4.02
C GLY A 434 -12.47 -26.23 -3.28
N LYS A 435 -13.19 -26.90 -2.37
CA LYS A 435 -14.37 -26.36 -1.67
C LYS A 435 -14.08 -25.05 -0.91
N ASP A 436 -12.95 -24.98 -0.21
CA ASP A 436 -12.64 -23.81 0.63
C ASP A 436 -12.42 -22.52 -0.17
N LYS A 437 -11.78 -22.63 -1.33
CA LYS A 437 -11.57 -21.48 -2.23
C LYS A 437 -12.87 -21.01 -2.87
N ILE A 438 -13.73 -21.94 -3.21
CA ILE A 438 -15.07 -21.64 -3.72
C ILE A 438 -15.91 -20.93 -2.65
N ARG A 439 -15.86 -21.41 -1.39
CA ARG A 439 -16.55 -20.79 -0.24
C ARG A 439 -16.09 -19.34 -0.03
N GLU A 440 -14.78 -19.11 -0.05
CA GLU A 440 -14.19 -17.77 0.07
C GLU A 440 -14.68 -16.82 -1.03
N TYR A 441 -14.71 -17.30 -2.26
CA TYR A 441 -15.22 -16.56 -3.40
C TYR A 441 -16.72 -16.26 -3.31
N VAL A 442 -17.55 -17.24 -2.97
CA VAL A 442 -19.01 -17.07 -2.85
C VAL A 442 -19.34 -16.05 -1.76
N TRP A 443 -18.71 -16.16 -0.59
CA TRP A 443 -18.89 -15.18 0.47
C TRP A 443 -18.50 -13.77 0.02
N TYR A 444 -17.34 -13.63 -0.61
CA TYR A 444 -16.87 -12.34 -1.09
C TYR A 444 -17.81 -11.73 -2.15
N THR A 445 -18.31 -12.51 -3.07
CA THR A 445 -19.24 -12.01 -4.12
C THR A 445 -20.53 -11.46 -3.55
N GLU A 446 -21.02 -12.03 -2.43
CA GLU A 446 -22.21 -11.59 -1.74
C GLU A 446 -21.98 -10.39 -0.81
N THR A 447 -20.86 -10.35 -0.12
CA THR A 447 -20.66 -9.45 1.02
C THR A 447 -19.60 -8.38 0.81
N ARG A 448 -18.71 -8.58 -0.16
CA ARG A 448 -17.48 -7.79 -0.35
C ARG A 448 -16.59 -7.76 0.90
N GLN A 449 -16.64 -8.81 1.70
CA GLN A 449 -15.83 -8.97 2.90
C GLN A 449 -15.04 -10.27 2.88
N PRO A 450 -13.93 -10.37 3.61
CA PRO A 450 -13.22 -11.63 3.81
C PRO A 450 -14.09 -12.67 4.51
N LEU A 451 -13.92 -13.94 4.12
CA LEU A 451 -14.62 -15.04 4.77
C LEU A 451 -14.24 -15.10 6.26
N PRO A 452 -15.21 -15.00 7.19
CA PRO A 452 -14.92 -15.07 8.61
C PRO A 452 -14.42 -16.46 9.00
N LYS A 453 -13.50 -16.52 9.97
CA LYS A 453 -13.10 -17.78 10.60
C LYS A 453 -14.25 -18.24 11.50
N THR A 454 -15.20 -18.98 10.95
CA THR A 454 -16.34 -19.50 11.71
C THR A 454 -15.93 -20.73 12.51
N ALA A 455 -16.16 -20.68 13.82
CA ALA A 455 -16.10 -21.86 14.71
C ALA A 455 -17.45 -22.63 14.70
N SER A 456 -18.16 -22.65 13.54
CA SER A 456 -19.48 -23.25 13.45
C SER A 456 -19.35 -24.75 13.17
N ASN A 457 -20.17 -25.56 13.87
CA ASN A 457 -20.30 -27.00 13.60
C ASN A 457 -21.08 -27.31 12.31
N ASN A 458 -21.40 -26.30 11.50
CA ASN A 458 -22.11 -26.47 10.24
C ASN A 458 -21.17 -26.17 9.06
N ASP A 459 -20.76 -27.20 8.35
CA ASP A 459 -19.82 -27.11 7.21
C ASP A 459 -20.34 -26.28 6.03
N TYR A 460 -21.63 -25.98 5.98
CA TYR A 460 -22.24 -25.19 4.90
C TYR A 460 -22.44 -23.72 5.23
N LEU A 461 -22.36 -23.32 6.50
CA LEU A 461 -22.44 -21.91 6.89
C LEU A 461 -21.16 -21.18 6.45
N LEU A 462 -21.34 -20.11 5.68
CA LEU A 462 -20.24 -19.19 5.34
C LEU A 462 -20.04 -18.15 6.43
N GLY A 463 -21.12 -17.60 6.95
CA GLY A 463 -21.14 -16.55 7.96
C GLY A 463 -22.48 -15.81 7.99
N SER A 464 -22.55 -14.77 8.83
CA SER A 464 -23.71 -13.88 8.93
C SER A 464 -23.27 -12.42 8.81
N LEU A 465 -24.04 -11.62 8.08
CA LEU A 465 -23.81 -10.19 7.90
C LEU A 465 -25.17 -9.46 7.82
N ASN A 466 -25.31 -8.35 8.54
CA ASN A 466 -26.53 -7.51 8.53
C ASN A 466 -27.85 -8.32 8.70
N ASN A 467 -27.90 -9.19 9.72
CA ASN A 467 -29.02 -10.09 10.03
C ASN A 467 -29.35 -11.11 8.93
N THR A 468 -28.48 -11.30 7.93
CA THR A 468 -28.57 -12.30 6.88
C THR A 468 -27.53 -13.40 7.09
N ALA A 469 -27.96 -14.66 7.09
CA ALA A 469 -27.05 -15.80 7.16
C ALA A 469 -26.86 -16.40 5.75
N TYR A 470 -25.62 -16.74 5.44
CA TYR A 470 -25.20 -17.20 4.12
C TYR A 470 -24.79 -18.66 4.20
N TYR A 471 -25.39 -19.50 3.38
CA TYR A 471 -25.10 -20.94 3.29
C TYR A 471 -24.68 -21.31 1.89
N PHE A 472 -23.62 -22.11 1.80
CA PHE A 472 -23.16 -22.73 0.57
C PHE A 472 -23.28 -24.25 0.70
N PHE A 473 -24.47 -24.78 0.37
CA PHE A 473 -24.77 -26.22 0.38
C PHE A 473 -24.22 -26.86 -0.88
N TYR A 474 -22.95 -27.18 -0.83
CA TYR A 474 -22.18 -27.74 -1.94
C TYR A 474 -21.43 -28.98 -1.49
N GLU A 475 -21.58 -30.04 -2.26
CA GLU A 475 -20.81 -31.29 -2.14
C GLU A 475 -20.15 -31.61 -3.49
N PRO A 476 -18.81 -31.88 -3.51
CA PRO A 476 -18.15 -32.37 -4.71
C PRO A 476 -18.80 -33.67 -5.18
N HIS A 477 -19.06 -33.79 -6.47
CA HIS A 477 -19.59 -35.00 -7.11
C HIS A 477 -20.97 -35.47 -6.62
N GLN A 478 -21.71 -34.63 -5.89
CA GLN A 478 -23.07 -34.93 -5.43
C GLN A 478 -23.98 -33.73 -5.66
N MET A 479 -25.20 -34.03 -6.14
CA MET A 479 -26.22 -32.99 -6.30
C MET A 479 -26.83 -32.64 -4.95
N THR A 480 -26.81 -31.34 -4.63
CA THR A 480 -27.41 -30.80 -3.40
C THR A 480 -28.80 -30.22 -3.68
N ILE A 481 -29.73 -30.47 -2.78
CA ILE A 481 -31.14 -30.01 -2.95
C ILE A 481 -31.54 -29.27 -1.67
N LEU A 482 -31.89 -27.99 -1.80
CA LEU A 482 -32.50 -27.24 -0.72
C LEU A 482 -33.91 -27.78 -0.44
N ASN A 483 -34.09 -28.46 0.66
CA ASN A 483 -35.32 -29.09 1.12
C ASN A 483 -35.50 -28.93 2.64
N TYR A 484 -36.56 -29.47 3.19
CA TYR A 484 -36.85 -29.41 4.63
C TYR A 484 -35.79 -30.12 5.50
N GLU A 485 -35.16 -31.17 5.00
CA GLU A 485 -34.09 -31.87 5.70
C GLU A 485 -32.89 -30.96 5.89
N PHE A 486 -32.44 -30.27 4.83
CA PHE A 486 -31.39 -29.27 4.94
C PHE A 486 -31.80 -28.13 5.89
N LEU A 487 -33.04 -27.62 5.79
CA LEU A 487 -33.50 -26.55 6.68
C LEU A 487 -33.43 -26.96 8.15
N SER A 488 -33.66 -28.24 8.48
CA SER A 488 -33.56 -28.75 9.85
C SER A 488 -32.11 -28.70 10.42
N THR A 489 -31.11 -28.59 9.57
CA THR A 489 -29.69 -28.48 9.98
C THR A 489 -29.28 -27.05 10.32
N ILE A 490 -30.08 -26.06 9.94
CA ILE A 490 -29.81 -24.64 10.16
C ILE A 490 -30.06 -24.32 11.64
N LYS A 491 -28.99 -23.96 12.36
CA LYS A 491 -29.02 -23.57 13.77
C LYS A 491 -28.91 -22.07 13.97
N GLU A 492 -28.31 -21.37 13.01
CA GLU A 492 -28.12 -19.92 13.05
C GLU A 492 -29.47 -19.22 12.85
N LYS A 493 -29.80 -18.30 13.77
CA LYS A 493 -31.02 -17.50 13.68
C LYS A 493 -30.70 -16.17 13.00
N ALA A 494 -31.35 -15.91 11.88
CA ALA A 494 -31.23 -14.67 11.11
C ALA A 494 -32.64 -14.22 10.64
N GLU A 495 -32.76 -12.98 10.24
CA GLU A 495 -34.00 -12.44 9.64
C GLU A 495 -34.17 -12.90 8.20
N SER A 496 -33.06 -13.13 7.51
CA SER A 496 -33.05 -13.64 6.14
C SER A 496 -31.88 -14.61 5.90
N TYR A 497 -32.03 -15.42 4.87
CA TYR A 497 -31.05 -16.44 4.51
C TYR A 497 -30.77 -16.39 3.03
N ILE A 498 -29.50 -16.42 2.64
CA ILE A 498 -29.07 -16.66 1.26
C ILE A 498 -28.48 -18.06 1.22
N ILE A 499 -29.10 -18.96 0.43
CA ILE A 499 -28.72 -20.37 0.39
C ILE A 499 -28.41 -20.77 -1.04
N TYR A 500 -27.19 -21.20 -1.26
CA TYR A 500 -26.74 -21.80 -2.50
C TYR A 500 -26.91 -23.33 -2.45
N ALA A 501 -27.53 -23.89 -3.49
CA ALA A 501 -27.58 -25.33 -3.75
C ALA A 501 -27.77 -25.59 -5.25
N ASP A 502 -27.66 -26.85 -5.70
CA ASP A 502 -27.88 -27.18 -7.13
C ASP A 502 -29.32 -27.09 -7.54
N ARG A 503 -30.24 -27.49 -6.65
CA ARG A 503 -31.69 -27.45 -6.86
C ARG A 503 -32.41 -26.98 -5.61
N CYS A 504 -33.65 -26.52 -5.81
CA CYS A 504 -34.57 -26.17 -4.73
C CYS A 504 -35.83 -27.02 -4.87
N ALA A 505 -36.24 -27.68 -3.78
CA ALA A 505 -37.48 -28.43 -3.69
C ALA A 505 -38.60 -27.65 -2.98
N LEU A 506 -38.30 -26.44 -2.47
CA LEU A 506 -39.28 -25.56 -1.80
C LEU A 506 -39.97 -24.69 -2.84
N SER A 507 -41.24 -24.42 -2.59
CA SER A 507 -42.04 -23.47 -3.39
C SER A 507 -41.63 -22.01 -3.07
N ASP A 508 -41.96 -21.08 -3.97
CA ASP A 508 -41.69 -19.64 -3.74
C ASP A 508 -42.40 -19.13 -2.49
N ALA A 509 -43.61 -19.64 -2.17
CA ALA A 509 -44.34 -19.28 -0.96
C ALA A 509 -43.59 -19.74 0.33
N GLU A 510 -42.96 -20.90 0.31
CA GLU A 510 -42.15 -21.43 1.41
C GLU A 510 -40.86 -20.66 1.56
N LEU A 511 -40.16 -20.37 0.46
CA LEU A 511 -38.97 -19.53 0.47
C LEU A 511 -39.28 -18.16 1.09
N MET A 512 -40.34 -17.53 0.66
CA MET A 512 -40.79 -16.23 1.19
C MET A 512 -41.16 -16.31 2.68
N ARG A 513 -41.86 -17.37 3.11
CA ARG A 513 -42.22 -17.60 4.52
C ARG A 513 -41.02 -17.77 5.42
N PHE A 514 -39.96 -18.39 4.96
CA PHE A 514 -38.73 -18.63 5.73
C PHE A 514 -37.68 -17.53 5.55
N GLY A 515 -37.98 -16.49 4.78
CA GLY A 515 -37.01 -15.42 4.49
C GLY A 515 -35.79 -15.90 3.69
N ILE A 516 -35.97 -16.88 2.82
CA ILE A 516 -34.89 -17.51 2.05
C ILE A 516 -34.80 -16.94 0.64
N THR A 517 -33.62 -16.51 0.23
CA THR A 517 -33.25 -16.30 -1.15
C THR A 517 -32.42 -17.49 -1.62
N PHE A 518 -33.01 -18.30 -2.51
CA PHE A 518 -32.29 -19.42 -3.14
C PHE A 518 -31.43 -18.91 -4.28
N LYS A 519 -30.19 -19.39 -4.35
CA LYS A 519 -29.27 -19.17 -5.46
C LYS A 519 -28.75 -20.51 -5.98
N LYS A 520 -28.89 -20.72 -7.28
CA LYS A 520 -28.41 -21.94 -7.94
C LYS A 520 -26.87 -21.89 -8.04
N ILE A 521 -26.21 -22.99 -7.66
CA ILE A 521 -24.77 -23.14 -7.89
C ILE A 521 -24.53 -23.27 -9.41
N PRO A 522 -23.68 -22.41 -10.01
CA PRO A 522 -23.42 -22.45 -11.45
C PRO A 522 -22.45 -23.60 -11.78
N ARG A 523 -22.96 -24.83 -11.84
CA ARG A 523 -22.20 -26.01 -12.27
C ARG A 523 -23.00 -26.93 -13.15
N ASP A 524 -22.33 -27.75 -13.95
CA ASP A 524 -22.96 -28.73 -14.83
C ASP A 524 -23.35 -29.98 -14.03
N ILE A 525 -24.59 -30.00 -13.53
CA ILE A 525 -25.13 -31.13 -12.78
C ILE A 525 -25.41 -32.37 -13.64
N THR A 526 -25.25 -32.29 -14.97
CA THR A 526 -25.44 -33.48 -15.84
C THR A 526 -24.21 -34.40 -15.80
N LYS A 527 -23.10 -33.92 -15.28
CA LYS A 527 -21.84 -34.66 -15.10
C LYS A 527 -21.71 -35.33 -13.72
N LEU A 528 -22.70 -35.12 -12.86
CA LEU A 528 -22.80 -35.74 -11.54
C LEU A 528 -23.61 -37.03 -11.62
#